data_b745a99e3307414df09b71e714435530
#
_entry.id   b745a99e3307414df09b71e714435530
#
_cell.length_a   1.000
_cell.length_b   1.000
_cell.length_c   1.000
_cell.angle_alpha   90.00
_cell.angle_beta   90.00
_cell.angle_gamma   90.00
#
_symmetry.space_group_name_H-M   'P 1'
#
loop_
_entity.id
_entity.type
_entity.pdbx_description
1 polymer ?
#
loop_
_entity_poly.entity_id
_entity_poly.type
_entity_poly.pdbx_seq_one_letter_code
_entity_poly.pdbx_strand_id
1 'polypeptide(L)'
;MIHQKPINRESLKTEILKPWCLNGSVNSKGVFMSIKARKILALAAIIVLSGLTFACTIIGVGKDAMADGSTVITHNDDSSSADFRLWIIPAMDWPEGSMRDIVINSHNYIDYGNYPDVEVGDRGVLVGQIPQVEHTYAYFHSRYSFINEMGVAMGESTAGGRRELRDALGMIDCWTAQDIALERATTAREAVRIMGDLVEEYGWYGSGEIINVTDGEEVWICEFYGRDLWIALRLPDDCVYVGANTMRIRDVDFEDTENVMHSPNIISYAVEQGWYDPDSGEPFRPADIYAPRTSMNIREWRALSWFAPSLELEYGQVHYPLWVKPDRKLTVFDIFTISGDWYEGTEFDLTKGVGAGPFGDPFASYVTGGRQRAIGIPLSCYIQISQIKSWLPPEIRSLVWFGYGAGGTQYHTPLWPSMERLPEFYQNGSRYEIFRRDSGWWTSTYVQEMTRLRFKDAIVDLREFRDPKMHAIYETVPKIQEFAASVYETDREAAIAIISDYAYNTAVAWQADWLRLGDTLLGKYTADRINFGGTNYPQEWKDALEALR
;
A
#
# COMPACT_ATOMS: atom_id res chain seq x y z
N MET A 1 -27.28 -44.18 -25.84
CA MET A 1 -28.09 -44.43 -24.65
C MET A 1 -27.29 -45.35 -23.73
N ILE A 2 -26.62 -44.83 -22.74
CA ILE A 2 -25.98 -45.60 -21.67
C ILE A 2 -26.45 -44.96 -20.38
N HIS A 3 -27.28 -45.67 -19.63
CA HIS A 3 -27.81 -45.28 -18.34
C HIS A 3 -26.71 -45.30 -17.30
N GLN A 4 -26.39 -44.16 -16.69
CA GLN A 4 -25.67 -44.10 -15.43
C GLN A 4 -26.66 -44.02 -14.27
N LYS A 5 -26.49 -44.96 -13.32
CA LYS A 5 -27.24 -45.00 -12.06
C LYS A 5 -26.65 -43.95 -11.09
N PRO A 6 -27.48 -43.33 -10.24
CA PRO A 6 -27.00 -42.36 -9.26
C PRO A 6 -26.27 -43.07 -8.10
N ILE A 7 -25.10 -42.52 -7.72
CA ILE A 7 -24.33 -42.98 -6.58
C ILE A 7 -24.92 -42.39 -5.29
N ASN A 8 -25.28 -43.28 -4.37
CA ASN A 8 -25.85 -42.96 -3.08
C ASN A 8 -24.79 -42.34 -2.15
N ARG A 9 -25.02 -41.11 -1.65
CA ARG A 9 -24.11 -40.30 -0.83
C ARG A 9 -24.05 -40.66 0.65
N GLU A 10 -24.66 -41.72 1.13
CA GLU A 10 -24.71 -42.08 2.55
C GLU A 10 -23.66 -43.11 3.03
N SER A 11 -22.84 -43.70 2.15
CA SER A 11 -21.91 -44.76 2.55
C SER A 11 -20.47 -44.33 2.78
N LEU A 12 -20.16 -43.05 2.76
CA LEU A 12 -18.78 -42.53 2.91
C LEU A 12 -18.45 -41.83 4.26
N LYS A 13 -19.34 -41.93 5.25
CA LYS A 13 -19.12 -41.27 6.56
C LYS A 13 -18.61 -42.14 7.70
N THR A 14 -18.18 -43.37 7.47
CA THR A 14 -17.87 -44.28 8.61
C THR A 14 -16.50 -44.97 8.62
N GLU A 15 -15.52 -44.50 7.86
CA GLU A 15 -14.19 -45.17 7.87
C GLU A 15 -12.95 -44.28 8.08
N ILE A 16 -13.05 -43.11 8.65
CA ILE A 16 -11.88 -42.33 9.04
C ILE A 16 -11.96 -41.93 10.51
N LEU A 17 -11.85 -42.86 11.41
CA LEU A 17 -11.43 -42.64 12.80
C LEU A 17 -11.09 -44.02 13.44
N LYS A 18 -9.93 -44.56 13.13
CA LYS A 18 -9.27 -45.53 14.01
C LYS A 18 -7.96 -44.95 14.50
N PRO A 19 -7.76 -44.82 15.83
CA PRO A 19 -6.48 -44.39 16.37
C PRO A 19 -5.46 -45.55 16.26
N TRP A 20 -4.29 -45.24 15.74
CA TRP A 20 -3.15 -46.14 15.75
C TRP A 20 -2.64 -46.32 17.21
N CYS A 21 -2.98 -47.42 17.84
CA CYS A 21 -2.32 -47.86 19.06
C CYS A 21 -0.99 -48.51 18.69
N LEU A 22 0.10 -47.79 18.84
CA LEU A 22 1.43 -48.41 18.93
C LEU A 22 1.71 -48.80 20.39
N ASN A 23 1.62 -50.06 20.69
CA ASN A 23 2.18 -50.68 21.92
C ASN A 23 3.71 -50.63 21.83
N GLY A 24 4.32 -49.66 22.46
CA GLY A 24 5.72 -49.60 22.72
C GLY A 24 5.92 -48.93 24.08
N SER A 25 6.35 -49.69 25.09
CA SER A 25 6.69 -49.19 26.41
C SER A 25 7.89 -48.25 26.31
N VAL A 26 7.63 -46.92 26.28
CA VAL A 26 8.68 -45.91 26.43
C VAL A 26 8.58 -45.35 27.85
N ASN A 27 9.65 -45.52 28.61
CA ASN A 27 9.87 -44.91 29.90
C ASN A 27 9.70 -43.39 29.83
N SER A 28 8.56 -42.88 30.29
CA SER A 28 8.27 -41.44 30.32
C SER A 28 8.92 -40.81 31.55
N LYS A 29 10.17 -40.38 31.43
CA LYS A 29 10.64 -39.23 32.22
C LYS A 29 10.15 -37.97 31.54
N GLY A 30 8.95 -37.55 31.86
CA GLY A 30 8.40 -36.27 31.41
C GLY A 30 9.27 -35.13 31.91
N VAL A 31 9.93 -34.44 30.97
CA VAL A 31 10.58 -33.16 31.26
C VAL A 31 9.47 -32.13 31.48
N PHE A 32 9.10 -31.92 32.74
CA PHE A 32 8.22 -30.84 33.12
C PHE A 32 8.98 -29.51 32.97
N MET A 33 8.76 -28.83 31.84
CA MET A 33 9.22 -27.44 31.71
C MET A 33 8.57 -26.58 32.79
N SER A 34 9.37 -25.85 33.54
CA SER A 34 8.90 -24.94 34.59
C SER A 34 7.95 -23.88 34.01
N ILE A 35 7.01 -23.40 34.82
CA ILE A 35 6.08 -22.36 34.45
C ILE A 35 6.81 -21.10 33.93
N LYS A 36 8.02 -20.81 34.46
CA LYS A 36 8.89 -19.75 33.95
C LYS A 36 9.39 -20.04 32.53
N ALA A 37 9.78 -21.26 32.21
CA ALA A 37 10.23 -21.66 30.88
C ALA A 37 9.07 -21.61 29.84
N ARG A 38 7.85 -22.01 30.26
CA ARG A 38 6.65 -21.88 29.42
C ARG A 38 6.28 -20.40 29.16
N LYS A 39 6.42 -19.51 30.17
CA LYS A 39 6.21 -18.07 29.99
C LYS A 39 7.28 -17.43 29.11
N ILE A 40 8.55 -17.87 29.22
CA ILE A 40 9.63 -17.38 28.35
C ILE A 40 9.43 -17.86 26.90
N LEU A 41 9.00 -19.12 26.68
CA LEU A 41 8.68 -19.63 25.34
C LEU A 41 7.43 -18.94 24.74
N ALA A 42 6.40 -18.68 25.55
CA ALA A 42 5.24 -17.91 25.12
C ALA A 42 5.60 -16.45 24.82
N LEU A 43 6.47 -15.84 25.64
CA LEU A 43 6.99 -14.49 25.38
C LEU A 43 7.87 -14.44 24.13
N ALA A 44 8.72 -15.45 23.92
CA ALA A 44 9.54 -15.58 22.72
C ALA A 44 8.69 -15.85 21.46
N ALA A 45 7.62 -16.66 21.56
CA ALA A 45 6.66 -16.85 20.48
C ALA A 45 5.88 -15.57 20.15
N ILE A 46 5.51 -14.77 21.16
CA ILE A 46 4.88 -13.45 20.97
C ILE A 46 5.86 -12.46 20.33
N ILE A 47 7.15 -12.51 20.67
CA ILE A 47 8.19 -11.65 20.08
C ILE A 47 8.48 -12.06 18.61
N VAL A 48 8.39 -13.35 18.27
CA VAL A 48 8.57 -13.84 16.89
C VAL A 48 7.33 -13.56 16.03
N LEU A 49 6.12 -13.52 16.61
CA LEU A 49 4.88 -13.14 15.92
C LEU A 49 4.71 -11.63 15.74
N SER A 50 5.46 -10.79 16.46
CA SER A 50 5.45 -9.34 16.27
C SER A 50 6.35 -8.84 15.12
N GLY A 51 6.98 -9.73 14.36
CA GLY A 51 7.87 -9.41 13.23
C GLY A 51 7.21 -9.35 11.84
N LEU A 52 5.91 -9.61 11.72
CA LEU A 52 5.17 -9.38 10.47
C LEU A 52 4.51 -7.99 10.52
N THR A 53 5.33 -6.96 10.53
CA THR A 53 4.84 -5.60 10.37
C THR A 53 4.43 -5.41 8.91
N PHE A 54 3.15 -5.20 8.66
CA PHE A 54 2.66 -4.56 7.46
C PHE A 54 3.43 -3.24 7.32
N ALA A 55 3.98 -2.97 6.17
CA ALA A 55 4.95 -1.89 6.10
C ALA A 55 4.88 -1.18 4.76
N CYS A 56 3.86 -0.32 4.61
CA CYS A 56 3.60 0.51 3.44
C CYS A 56 4.67 1.60 3.23
N THR A 57 4.72 2.17 2.05
CA THR A 57 5.47 3.40 1.75
C THR A 57 4.55 4.33 0.99
N ILE A 58 4.50 5.59 1.44
CA ILE A 58 3.69 6.64 0.83
C ILE A 58 4.56 7.83 0.45
N ILE A 59 4.21 8.48 -0.65
CA ILE A 59 4.86 9.70 -1.13
C ILE A 59 3.76 10.73 -1.37
N GLY A 60 3.96 11.96 -0.87
CA GLY A 60 3.12 13.11 -1.18
C GLY A 60 3.93 14.16 -1.92
N VAL A 61 3.42 14.71 -3.03
CA VAL A 61 4.12 15.69 -3.86
C VAL A 61 3.22 16.90 -4.08
N GLY A 62 3.69 18.08 -3.69
CA GLY A 62 3.02 19.35 -3.92
C GLY A 62 3.02 19.76 -5.39
N LYS A 63 2.04 20.57 -5.79
CA LYS A 63 1.80 20.95 -7.20
C LYS A 63 3.00 21.66 -7.84
N ASP A 64 3.73 22.46 -7.08
CA ASP A 64 4.90 23.16 -7.57
C ASP A 64 6.17 22.29 -7.60
N ALA A 65 6.13 21.08 -7.07
CA ALA A 65 7.19 20.08 -7.22
C ALA A 65 7.02 19.23 -8.47
N MET A 66 5.79 19.08 -8.99
CA MET A 66 5.51 18.36 -10.22
C MET A 66 5.76 19.22 -11.47
N ALA A 67 6.17 18.57 -12.58
CA ALA A 67 6.48 19.23 -13.85
C ALA A 67 5.22 19.77 -14.56
N ASP A 68 4.08 19.13 -14.35
CA ASP A 68 2.81 19.51 -14.96
C ASP A 68 1.86 20.28 -14.02
N GLY A 69 2.28 20.55 -12.78
CA GLY A 69 1.48 21.30 -11.81
C GLY A 69 0.41 20.48 -11.10
N SER A 70 0.33 19.16 -11.33
CA SER A 70 -0.53 18.26 -10.55
C SER A 70 -0.01 18.03 -9.14
N THR A 71 -0.86 17.58 -8.23
CA THR A 71 -0.41 16.94 -6.99
C THR A 71 -0.36 15.43 -7.15
N VAL A 72 0.48 14.76 -6.35
CA VAL A 72 0.57 13.31 -6.38
C VAL A 72 0.55 12.74 -4.96
N ILE A 73 -0.19 11.63 -4.80
CA ILE A 73 -0.11 10.77 -3.62
C ILE A 73 0.08 9.32 -4.06
N THR A 74 0.93 8.58 -3.33
CA THR A 74 1.14 7.16 -3.59
C THR A 74 0.80 6.31 -2.38
N HIS A 75 0.57 5.03 -2.64
CA HIS A 75 0.54 4.00 -1.62
C HIS A 75 1.08 2.68 -2.19
N ASN A 76 2.12 2.16 -1.55
CA ASN A 76 2.55 0.78 -1.71
C ASN A 76 1.86 -0.04 -0.62
N ASP A 77 0.82 -0.81 -0.96
CA ASP A 77 0.20 -1.75 0.00
C ASP A 77 1.06 -3.01 0.11
N ASP A 78 1.88 -3.06 1.15
CA ASP A 78 2.83 -4.14 1.39
C ASP A 78 2.29 -5.14 2.40
N SER A 79 1.55 -6.12 1.93
CA SER A 79 0.91 -7.13 2.74
C SER A 79 0.96 -8.52 2.12
N SER A 80 1.21 -9.53 2.95
CA SER A 80 1.16 -10.94 2.53
C SER A 80 -0.26 -11.52 2.51
N SER A 81 -1.24 -10.86 3.13
CA SER A 81 -2.60 -11.38 3.32
C SER A 81 -3.72 -10.51 2.75
N ALA A 82 -3.39 -9.32 2.21
CA ALA A 82 -4.38 -8.39 1.70
C ALA A 82 -5.19 -8.96 0.53
N ASP A 83 -6.46 -8.58 0.48
CA ASP A 83 -7.27 -8.71 -0.73
C ASP A 83 -6.75 -7.70 -1.77
N PHE A 84 -6.38 -8.19 -2.94
CA PHE A 84 -5.86 -7.36 -4.03
C PHE A 84 -6.96 -6.85 -4.96
N ARG A 85 -8.18 -7.35 -4.86
CA ARG A 85 -9.25 -7.03 -5.80
C ARG A 85 -9.58 -5.54 -5.74
N LEU A 86 -9.86 -4.98 -6.91
CA LEU A 86 -10.19 -3.57 -7.08
C LEU A 86 -11.67 -3.42 -7.46
N TRP A 87 -12.34 -2.48 -6.81
CA TRP A 87 -13.76 -2.23 -6.96
C TRP A 87 -14.03 -0.75 -7.18
N ILE A 88 -15.03 -0.45 -7.99
CA ILE A 88 -15.68 0.85 -7.99
C ILE A 88 -16.86 0.76 -7.05
N ILE A 89 -16.86 1.53 -5.97
CA ILE A 89 -18.05 1.76 -5.15
C ILE A 89 -18.79 2.90 -5.80
N PRO A 90 -20.05 2.69 -6.23
CA PRO A 90 -20.78 3.71 -6.97
C PRO A 90 -21.21 4.87 -6.06
N ALA A 91 -21.38 6.06 -6.66
CA ALA A 91 -22.08 7.15 -6.00
C ALA A 91 -23.54 6.75 -5.68
N MET A 92 -24.05 7.18 -4.54
CA MET A 92 -25.40 6.83 -4.10
C MET A 92 -26.08 7.99 -3.39
N ASP A 93 -27.40 8.13 -3.64
CA ASP A 93 -28.28 8.99 -2.86
C ASP A 93 -28.96 8.16 -1.77
N TRP A 94 -28.94 8.65 -0.55
CA TRP A 94 -29.44 7.96 0.62
C TRP A 94 -30.73 8.61 1.16
N PRO A 95 -31.75 7.84 1.53
CA PRO A 95 -32.94 8.39 2.20
C PRO A 95 -32.58 9.11 3.50
N GLU A 96 -33.38 10.13 3.85
CA GLU A 96 -33.26 10.83 5.14
C GLU A 96 -33.31 9.85 6.32
N GLY A 97 -32.38 10.01 7.27
CA GLY A 97 -32.26 9.15 8.44
C GLY A 97 -31.54 7.81 8.17
N SER A 98 -30.96 7.61 7.01
CA SER A 98 -30.11 6.45 6.74
C SER A 98 -28.91 6.41 7.69
N MET A 99 -28.48 5.19 8.02
CA MET A 99 -27.34 4.94 8.89
C MET A 99 -26.23 4.22 8.10
N ARG A 100 -24.99 4.58 8.38
CA ARG A 100 -23.78 3.96 7.83
C ARG A 100 -23.19 3.02 8.87
N ASP A 101 -23.07 1.74 8.54
CA ASP A 101 -22.43 0.74 9.37
C ASP A 101 -20.94 1.03 9.56
N ILE A 102 -20.46 0.89 10.78
CA ILE A 102 -19.02 0.97 11.11
C ILE A 102 -18.50 -0.45 11.32
N VAL A 103 -17.64 -0.88 10.40
CA VAL A 103 -17.05 -2.22 10.38
C VAL A 103 -15.54 -2.10 10.47
N ILE A 104 -14.98 -2.41 11.63
CA ILE A 104 -13.52 -2.43 11.82
C ILE A 104 -12.90 -3.74 11.33
N ASN A 105 -11.61 -3.73 10.99
CA ASN A 105 -10.89 -4.86 10.41
C ASN A 105 -11.54 -5.40 9.11
N SER A 106 -12.19 -4.53 8.33
CA SER A 106 -12.93 -4.91 7.12
C SER A 106 -12.05 -5.13 5.89
N HIS A 107 -10.76 -5.11 6.03
CA HIS A 107 -9.75 -5.12 4.97
C HIS A 107 -9.63 -6.43 4.19
N ASN A 108 -10.41 -7.45 4.54
CA ASN A 108 -10.43 -8.73 3.86
C ASN A 108 -11.83 -9.00 3.33
N TYR A 109 -11.99 -8.95 2.00
CA TYR A 109 -13.17 -9.44 1.30
C TYR A 109 -14.49 -8.91 1.85
N ILE A 110 -14.75 -7.62 1.65
CA ILE A 110 -16.06 -7.03 1.94
C ILE A 110 -17.09 -7.69 1.03
N ASP A 111 -18.20 -8.15 1.61
CA ASP A 111 -19.33 -8.71 0.87
C ASP A 111 -20.20 -7.57 0.31
N TYR A 112 -19.87 -7.10 -0.88
CA TYR A 112 -20.75 -6.22 -1.66
C TYR A 112 -21.76 -7.02 -2.50
N GLY A 113 -22.17 -8.20 -2.05
CA GLY A 113 -23.30 -8.96 -2.58
C GLY A 113 -23.00 -9.92 -3.74
N ASN A 114 -21.78 -9.96 -4.27
CA ASN A 114 -21.42 -10.82 -5.41
C ASN A 114 -20.08 -11.55 -5.29
N TYR A 115 -19.51 -11.61 -4.10
CA TYR A 115 -18.21 -12.26 -3.92
C TYR A 115 -18.38 -13.72 -3.54
N PRO A 116 -17.54 -14.62 -4.09
CA PRO A 116 -17.48 -15.97 -3.57
C PRO A 116 -17.07 -15.90 -2.10
N ASP A 117 -17.73 -16.72 -1.27
CA ASP A 117 -17.37 -16.96 0.12
C ASP A 117 -15.93 -17.48 0.20
N VAL A 118 -14.96 -16.59 0.18
CA VAL A 118 -13.59 -16.94 0.49
C VAL A 118 -13.46 -16.80 2.01
N GLU A 119 -13.51 -17.93 2.70
CA GLU A 119 -13.20 -17.98 4.14
C GLU A 119 -11.71 -17.70 4.34
N VAL A 120 -11.33 -16.44 4.29
CA VAL A 120 -9.94 -16.06 4.56
C VAL A 120 -9.90 -14.83 5.44
N GLY A 121 -9.35 -15.04 6.62
CA GLY A 121 -9.08 -13.96 7.56
C GLY A 121 -10.33 -13.46 8.29
N ASP A 122 -10.10 -12.54 9.18
CA ASP A 122 -11.14 -11.95 10.02
C ASP A 122 -12.11 -11.16 9.14
N ARG A 123 -13.34 -11.60 9.09
CA ARG A 123 -14.45 -10.76 8.61
C ARG A 123 -14.48 -9.53 9.49
N GLY A 124 -14.72 -8.37 8.89
CA GLY A 124 -14.88 -7.15 9.65
C GLY A 124 -15.92 -7.29 10.78
N VAL A 125 -15.72 -6.58 11.85
CA VAL A 125 -16.60 -6.59 13.01
C VAL A 125 -17.47 -5.34 12.99
N LEU A 126 -18.79 -5.52 12.89
CA LEU A 126 -19.74 -4.41 13.04
C LEU A 126 -19.69 -3.92 14.50
N VAL A 127 -19.22 -2.70 14.70
CA VAL A 127 -19.07 -2.09 16.05
C VAL A 127 -20.10 -1.00 16.34
N GLY A 128 -20.77 -0.47 15.33
CA GLY A 128 -21.79 0.54 15.48
C GLY A 128 -22.27 1.12 14.16
N GLN A 129 -23.02 2.22 14.25
CA GLN A 129 -23.54 2.96 13.12
C GLN A 129 -23.40 4.47 13.36
N ILE A 130 -23.20 5.23 12.31
CA ILE A 130 -23.22 6.69 12.32
C ILE A 130 -24.27 7.20 11.32
N PRO A 131 -24.72 8.45 11.41
CA PRO A 131 -25.59 9.03 10.40
C PRO A 131 -24.93 9.00 9.01
N GLN A 132 -25.69 8.55 8.00
CA GLN A 132 -25.27 8.64 6.61
C GLN A 132 -25.58 10.03 6.06
N VAL A 133 -24.76 10.51 5.13
CA VAL A 133 -25.00 11.73 4.36
C VAL A 133 -26.04 11.49 3.25
N GLU A 134 -26.66 12.55 2.73
CA GLU A 134 -27.66 12.44 1.67
C GLU A 134 -27.09 11.88 0.37
N HIS A 135 -25.81 12.17 0.08
CA HIS A 135 -25.11 11.73 -1.12
C HIS A 135 -23.71 11.24 -0.78
N THR A 136 -23.30 10.10 -1.36
CA THR A 136 -21.94 9.57 -1.29
C THR A 136 -21.33 9.49 -2.68
N TYR A 137 -20.05 9.88 -2.81
CA TYR A 137 -19.31 9.89 -4.06
C TYR A 137 -18.79 8.51 -4.45
N ALA A 138 -18.64 8.26 -5.75
CA ALA A 138 -17.99 7.05 -6.23
C ALA A 138 -16.49 7.06 -5.89
N TYR A 139 -15.95 5.90 -5.49
CA TYR A 139 -14.53 5.76 -5.16
C TYR A 139 -13.99 4.37 -5.49
N PHE A 140 -12.66 4.26 -5.62
CA PHE A 140 -11.98 2.98 -5.69
C PHE A 140 -11.76 2.39 -4.31
N HIS A 141 -12.19 1.13 -4.17
CA HIS A 141 -11.93 0.29 -3.01
C HIS A 141 -11.07 -0.92 -3.41
N SER A 142 -10.06 -1.18 -2.63
CA SER A 142 -9.27 -2.41 -2.61
C SER A 142 -9.09 -2.78 -1.13
N ARG A 143 -7.94 -3.26 -0.71
CA ARG A 143 -7.67 -3.36 0.73
C ARG A 143 -7.82 -2.01 1.43
N TYR A 144 -7.30 -0.95 0.81
CA TYR A 144 -7.51 0.44 1.21
C TYR A 144 -8.25 1.16 0.10
N SER A 145 -9.15 2.05 0.47
CA SER A 145 -9.76 2.98 -0.47
C SER A 145 -8.84 4.17 -0.68
N PHE A 146 -8.72 4.67 -1.91
CA PHE A 146 -7.64 5.60 -2.19
C PHE A 146 -7.97 6.81 -3.05
N ILE A 147 -9.09 6.87 -3.78
CA ILE A 147 -9.46 8.04 -4.59
C ILE A 147 -10.95 8.03 -4.88
N ASN A 148 -11.61 9.19 -4.78
CA ASN A 148 -13.01 9.37 -5.19
C ASN A 148 -13.14 10.16 -6.51
N GLU A 149 -14.34 10.20 -7.05
CA GLU A 149 -14.65 10.89 -8.32
C GLU A 149 -14.52 12.42 -8.25
N MET A 150 -14.46 12.98 -7.04
CA MET A 150 -14.25 14.43 -6.82
C MET A 150 -12.77 14.83 -6.85
N GLY A 151 -11.85 13.85 -6.96
CA GLY A 151 -10.41 14.10 -7.00
C GLY A 151 -9.76 14.14 -5.61
N VAL A 152 -10.47 13.73 -4.56
CA VAL A 152 -9.84 13.51 -3.26
C VAL A 152 -9.13 12.17 -3.28
N ALA A 153 -7.82 12.17 -3.01
CA ALA A 153 -7.00 10.96 -3.03
C ALA A 153 -6.23 10.79 -1.72
N MET A 154 -6.00 9.53 -1.34
CA MET A 154 -5.35 9.14 -0.08
C MET A 154 -4.31 8.04 -0.29
N GLY A 155 -3.31 8.03 0.59
CA GLY A 155 -2.35 6.93 0.75
C GLY A 155 -2.05 6.75 2.22
N GLU A 156 -1.92 5.49 2.68
CA GLU A 156 -1.69 5.19 4.08
C GLU A 156 -0.34 4.52 4.33
N SER A 157 0.13 4.60 5.57
CA SER A 157 1.30 3.87 6.04
C SER A 157 1.16 3.61 7.53
N THR A 158 0.86 2.36 7.89
CA THR A 158 0.70 1.96 9.29
C THR A 158 1.93 2.32 10.11
N ALA A 159 1.75 3.06 11.19
CA ALA A 159 2.82 3.52 12.06
C ALA A 159 2.62 3.05 13.51
N GLY A 160 3.72 2.86 14.22
CA GLY A 160 3.70 2.49 15.63
C GLY A 160 3.76 3.72 16.51
N GLY A 161 2.98 3.71 17.59
CA GLY A 161 3.03 4.69 18.66
C GLY A 161 3.16 4.02 20.04
N ARG A 162 2.98 4.82 21.09
CA ARG A 162 2.93 4.31 22.48
C ARG A 162 1.83 3.28 22.62
N ARG A 163 2.10 2.18 23.33
CA ARG A 163 1.13 1.10 23.56
C ARG A 163 -0.07 1.56 24.37
N GLU A 164 0.11 2.56 25.22
CA GLU A 164 -0.88 3.18 26.07
C GLU A 164 -1.98 3.91 25.27
N LEU A 165 -1.69 4.25 24.01
CA LEU A 165 -2.63 4.89 23.10
C LEU A 165 -3.52 3.92 22.34
N ARG A 166 -3.23 2.61 22.40
CA ARG A 166 -4.07 1.60 21.75
C ARG A 166 -5.41 1.52 22.46
N ASP A 167 -6.47 1.80 21.73
CA ASP A 167 -7.84 1.72 22.25
C ASP A 167 -8.58 0.57 21.55
N ALA A 168 -8.96 -0.43 22.34
CA ALA A 168 -9.77 -1.56 21.89
C ALA A 168 -11.27 -1.24 21.80
N LEU A 169 -11.67 -0.07 22.28
CA LEU A 169 -13.05 0.42 22.25
C LEU A 169 -13.27 1.48 21.17
N GLY A 170 -12.21 1.96 20.54
CA GLY A 170 -12.31 2.84 19.38
C GLY A 170 -13.11 2.17 18.26
N MET A 171 -13.90 2.96 17.56
CA MET A 171 -14.76 2.46 16.47
C MET A 171 -14.18 2.73 15.08
N ILE A 172 -13.22 3.63 14.96
CA ILE A 172 -12.68 4.08 13.67
C ILE A 172 -11.28 3.50 13.47
N ASP A 173 -11.13 2.63 12.48
CA ASP A 173 -9.82 2.20 11.98
C ASP A 173 -9.44 2.95 10.68
N CYS A 174 -8.23 2.73 10.16
CA CYS A 174 -7.73 3.42 8.97
C CYS A 174 -8.60 3.17 7.73
N TRP A 175 -9.14 1.96 7.57
CA TRP A 175 -10.01 1.62 6.44
C TRP A 175 -11.33 2.37 6.52
N THR A 176 -11.98 2.35 7.68
CA THR A 176 -13.23 3.06 7.93
C THR A 176 -13.07 4.57 7.79
N ALA A 177 -11.97 5.14 8.31
CA ALA A 177 -11.68 6.56 8.17
C ALA A 177 -11.54 6.98 6.70
N GLN A 178 -10.78 6.21 5.91
CA GLN A 178 -10.59 6.48 4.48
C GLN A 178 -11.88 6.31 3.69
N ASP A 179 -12.62 5.23 3.91
CA ASP A 179 -13.91 4.99 3.23
C ASP A 179 -14.88 6.15 3.45
N ILE A 180 -15.11 6.54 4.72
CA ILE A 180 -16.06 7.60 5.05
C ILE A 180 -15.60 8.96 4.52
N ALA A 181 -14.30 9.25 4.56
CA ALA A 181 -13.78 10.49 4.02
C ALA A 181 -13.94 10.55 2.49
N LEU A 182 -13.66 9.45 1.77
CA LEU A 182 -13.86 9.38 0.32
C LEU A 182 -15.33 9.38 -0.09
N GLU A 183 -16.22 8.79 0.71
CA GLU A 183 -17.67 8.86 0.51
C GLU A 183 -18.19 10.31 0.53
N ARG A 184 -17.55 11.24 1.28
CA ARG A 184 -18.15 12.52 1.69
C ARG A 184 -17.38 13.75 1.24
N ALA A 185 -16.05 13.68 1.12
CA ALA A 185 -15.21 14.85 0.89
C ALA A 185 -15.12 15.25 -0.59
N THR A 186 -15.07 16.56 -0.83
CA THR A 186 -14.80 17.17 -2.12
C THR A 186 -13.45 17.89 -2.17
N THR A 187 -12.82 18.09 -1.02
CA THR A 187 -11.49 18.70 -0.88
C THR A 187 -10.62 17.91 0.10
N ALA A 188 -9.30 18.08 -0.02
CA ALA A 188 -8.35 17.45 0.90
C ALA A 188 -8.57 17.91 2.34
N ARG A 189 -8.80 19.20 2.55
CA ARG A 189 -9.06 19.82 3.85
C ARG A 189 -10.32 19.27 4.51
N GLU A 190 -11.39 19.09 3.73
CA GLU A 190 -12.63 18.48 4.20
C GLU A 190 -12.40 17.01 4.60
N ALA A 191 -11.66 16.23 3.82
CA ALA A 191 -11.34 14.85 4.13
C ALA A 191 -10.54 14.72 5.46
N VAL A 192 -9.53 15.59 5.66
CA VAL A 192 -8.78 15.67 6.92
C VAL A 192 -9.71 15.96 8.10
N ARG A 193 -10.62 16.93 7.94
CA ARG A 193 -11.57 17.28 9.00
C ARG A 193 -12.53 16.14 9.31
N ILE A 194 -13.09 15.49 8.28
CA ILE A 194 -13.99 14.33 8.45
C ILE A 194 -13.28 13.21 9.22
N MET A 195 -12.06 12.85 8.87
CA MET A 195 -11.29 11.82 9.60
C MET A 195 -11.00 12.24 11.03
N GLY A 196 -10.62 13.51 11.25
CA GLY A 196 -10.36 14.05 12.58
C GLY A 196 -11.60 14.02 13.47
N ASP A 197 -12.73 14.53 12.99
CA ASP A 197 -14.00 14.58 13.72
C ASP A 197 -14.50 13.16 14.07
N LEU A 198 -14.37 12.20 13.15
CA LEU A 198 -14.71 10.80 13.42
C LEU A 198 -13.86 10.21 14.54
N VAL A 199 -12.57 10.51 14.57
CA VAL A 199 -11.64 10.01 15.59
C VAL A 199 -11.90 10.69 16.95
N GLU A 200 -12.20 11.98 16.95
CA GLU A 200 -12.55 12.72 18.17
C GLU A 200 -13.86 12.22 18.81
N GLU A 201 -14.86 11.87 17.98
CA GLU A 201 -16.17 11.44 18.47
C GLU A 201 -16.22 9.94 18.80
N TYR A 202 -15.60 9.07 17.98
CA TYR A 202 -15.76 7.61 18.06
C TYR A 202 -14.51 6.87 18.50
N GLY A 203 -13.36 7.54 18.60
CA GLY A 203 -12.08 6.96 18.98
C GLY A 203 -11.42 6.13 17.88
N TRP A 204 -10.07 6.16 17.86
CA TRP A 204 -9.26 5.39 16.93
C TRP A 204 -9.04 3.96 17.43
N TYR A 205 -9.35 2.97 16.59
CA TYR A 205 -9.10 1.55 16.86
C TYR A 205 -7.72 1.12 16.33
N GLY A 206 -6.94 0.47 17.18
CA GLY A 206 -5.69 -0.16 16.74
C GLY A 206 -4.41 0.62 17.03
N SER A 207 -3.42 0.50 16.16
CA SER A 207 -2.15 1.23 16.24
C SER A 207 -2.25 2.57 15.52
N GLY A 208 -1.21 3.42 15.67
CA GLY A 208 -1.16 4.67 14.93
C GLY A 208 -1.06 4.51 13.42
N GLU A 209 -1.43 5.54 12.68
CA GLU A 209 -1.49 5.54 11.22
C GLU A 209 -1.04 6.89 10.64
N ILE A 210 -0.46 6.84 9.43
CA ILE A 210 -0.14 8.02 8.64
C ILE A 210 -1.03 7.97 7.40
N ILE A 211 -1.79 9.04 7.13
CA ILE A 211 -2.62 9.14 5.94
C ILE A 211 -2.29 10.46 5.23
N ASN A 212 -1.81 10.36 3.98
CA ASN A 212 -1.68 11.54 3.13
C ASN A 212 -2.97 11.76 2.35
N VAL A 213 -3.36 13.04 2.17
CA VAL A 213 -4.57 13.43 1.45
C VAL A 213 -4.24 14.51 0.43
N THR A 214 -4.83 14.45 -0.76
CA THR A 214 -4.77 15.53 -1.76
C THR A 214 -6.07 15.70 -2.53
N ASP A 215 -6.25 16.89 -3.12
CA ASP A 215 -7.38 17.22 -4.03
C ASP A 215 -6.91 17.91 -5.34
N GLY A 216 -5.60 18.01 -5.54
CA GLY A 216 -4.99 18.72 -6.66
C GLY A 216 -4.53 20.14 -6.33
N GLU A 217 -5.02 20.74 -5.26
CA GLU A 217 -4.59 22.05 -4.76
C GLU A 217 -3.67 21.94 -3.56
N GLU A 218 -4.02 21.07 -2.62
CA GLU A 218 -3.28 20.88 -1.37
C GLU A 218 -2.88 19.42 -1.19
N VAL A 219 -1.78 19.20 -0.45
CA VAL A 219 -1.38 17.89 0.07
C VAL A 219 -1.27 18.00 1.58
N TRP A 220 -1.93 17.08 2.30
CA TRP A 220 -1.91 17.02 3.76
C TRP A 220 -1.25 15.73 4.24
N ILE A 221 -0.51 15.83 5.32
CA ILE A 221 0.12 14.71 6.02
C ILE A 221 -0.58 14.58 7.36
N CYS A 222 -1.32 13.50 7.58
CA CYS A 222 -2.06 13.25 8.81
C CYS A 222 -1.38 12.15 9.61
N GLU A 223 -1.16 12.36 10.91
CA GLU A 223 -0.68 11.35 11.85
C GLU A 223 -1.75 11.12 12.92
N PHE A 224 -2.29 9.89 12.97
CA PHE A 224 -3.23 9.43 13.99
C PHE A 224 -2.47 8.60 15.01
N TYR A 225 -2.34 9.10 16.24
CA TYR A 225 -1.52 8.44 17.28
C TYR A 225 -2.26 7.37 18.06
N GLY A 226 -3.59 7.34 17.97
CA GLY A 226 -4.50 6.47 18.73
C GLY A 226 -5.45 7.26 19.63
N ARG A 227 -6.48 6.61 20.16
CA ARG A 227 -7.57 7.23 20.92
C ARG A 227 -8.26 8.32 20.08
N ASP A 228 -8.25 9.55 20.56
CA ASP A 228 -8.77 10.77 19.94
C ASP A 228 -7.66 11.77 19.55
N LEU A 229 -6.41 11.28 19.39
CA LEU A 229 -5.22 12.11 19.18
C LEU A 229 -4.74 12.04 17.74
N TRP A 230 -4.74 13.18 17.07
CA TRP A 230 -4.28 13.29 15.69
C TRP A 230 -3.75 14.70 15.38
N ILE A 231 -2.95 14.79 14.35
CA ILE A 231 -2.46 16.06 13.77
C ILE A 231 -2.30 15.92 12.27
N ALA A 232 -2.52 17.01 11.55
CA ALA A 232 -2.26 17.11 10.13
C ALA A 232 -1.51 18.39 9.79
N LEU A 233 -0.53 18.29 8.90
CA LEU A 233 0.21 19.43 8.34
C LEU A 233 0.02 19.48 6.83
N ARG A 234 -0.22 20.70 6.30
CA ARG A 234 -0.19 20.95 4.87
C ARG A 234 1.26 20.91 4.37
N LEU A 235 1.50 20.10 3.33
CA LEU A 235 2.80 20.06 2.64
C LEU A 235 2.99 21.36 1.84
N PRO A 236 4.16 22.04 1.92
CA PRO A 236 4.46 23.13 1.02
C PRO A 236 4.37 22.71 -0.45
N ASP A 237 3.83 23.58 -1.31
CA ASP A 237 3.50 23.26 -2.70
C ASP A 237 4.72 22.82 -3.53
N ASP A 238 5.94 23.25 -3.16
CA ASP A 238 7.19 22.93 -3.85
C ASP A 238 7.98 21.79 -3.21
N CYS A 239 7.36 21.01 -2.31
CA CYS A 239 8.01 19.98 -1.52
C CYS A 239 7.48 18.56 -1.81
N VAL A 240 8.26 17.57 -1.35
CA VAL A 240 7.94 16.14 -1.37
C VAL A 240 8.06 15.59 0.05
N TYR A 241 7.06 14.83 0.46
CA TYR A 241 7.04 14.04 1.70
C TYR A 241 7.18 12.55 1.41
N VAL A 242 7.82 11.83 2.32
CA VAL A 242 7.91 10.35 2.28
C VAL A 242 7.53 9.80 3.64
N GLY A 243 6.51 8.97 3.70
CA GLY A 243 6.10 8.22 4.89
C GLY A 243 6.46 6.74 4.74
N ALA A 244 7.08 6.17 5.77
CA ALA A 244 7.56 4.79 5.75
C ALA A 244 7.39 4.10 7.12
N ASN A 245 6.15 4.02 7.59
CA ASN A 245 5.77 3.42 8.88
C ASN A 245 6.38 4.10 10.12
N THR A 246 6.65 5.39 10.02
CA THR A 246 7.26 6.16 11.09
C THR A 246 6.64 7.53 11.17
N MET A 247 6.04 7.88 12.29
CA MET A 247 5.53 9.21 12.58
C MET A 247 6.66 10.23 12.62
N ARG A 248 6.48 11.41 12.00
CA ARG A 248 7.58 12.35 11.76
C ARG A 248 7.19 13.81 11.98
N ILE A 249 5.94 14.12 12.29
CA ILE A 249 5.51 15.49 12.60
C ILE A 249 6.08 15.89 13.95
N ARG A 250 7.08 16.78 13.94
CA ARG A 250 7.80 17.20 15.14
C ARG A 250 7.68 18.70 15.37
N ASP A 251 8.18 19.50 14.47
CA ASP A 251 8.22 20.94 14.62
C ASP A 251 6.93 21.52 14.03
N VAL A 252 6.07 22.06 14.90
CA VAL A 252 4.70 22.52 14.57
C VAL A 252 4.49 23.91 15.10
N ASP A 253 3.98 24.80 14.27
CA ASP A 253 3.43 26.07 14.68
C ASP A 253 1.91 25.90 14.92
N PHE A 254 1.52 25.71 16.18
CA PHE A 254 0.11 25.48 16.54
C PHE A 254 -0.78 26.75 16.35
N GLU A 255 -0.19 27.92 16.11
CA GLU A 255 -0.94 29.14 15.80
C GLU A 255 -1.28 29.26 14.31
N ASP A 256 -0.62 28.46 13.45
CA ASP A 256 -0.89 28.41 12.01
C ASP A 256 -2.12 27.53 11.69
N THR A 257 -3.30 28.08 11.90
CA THR A 257 -4.57 27.38 11.66
C THR A 257 -4.89 27.17 10.17
N GLU A 258 -4.11 27.76 9.26
CA GLU A 258 -4.24 27.54 7.82
C GLU A 258 -3.56 26.25 7.38
N ASN A 259 -2.39 25.94 7.94
CA ASN A 259 -1.57 24.81 7.53
C ASN A 259 -1.48 23.69 8.58
N VAL A 260 -2.15 23.85 9.72
CA VAL A 260 -2.17 22.89 10.83
C VAL A 260 -3.60 22.61 11.28
N MET A 261 -3.94 21.34 11.37
CA MET A 261 -5.16 20.86 12.03
C MET A 261 -4.77 19.79 13.05
N HIS A 262 -5.48 19.73 14.18
CA HIS A 262 -5.17 18.77 15.23
C HIS A 262 -6.35 18.56 16.18
N SER A 263 -6.32 17.46 16.92
CA SER A 263 -7.26 17.23 18.02
C SER A 263 -7.08 18.27 19.14
N PRO A 264 -8.17 18.77 19.76
CA PRO A 264 -8.09 19.87 20.73
C PRO A 264 -7.26 19.53 21.97
N ASN A 265 -7.15 18.26 22.31
CA ASN A 265 -6.46 17.75 23.50
C ASN A 265 -5.02 17.25 23.22
N ILE A 266 -4.46 17.46 22.03
CA ILE A 266 -3.15 16.91 21.64
C ILE A 266 -2.00 17.32 22.58
N ILE A 267 -2.03 18.51 23.16
CA ILE A 267 -1.03 18.97 24.13
C ILE A 267 -1.44 18.57 25.54
N SER A 268 -2.69 18.87 25.95
CA SER A 268 -3.14 18.65 27.31
C SER A 268 -3.10 17.18 27.73
N TYR A 269 -3.43 16.25 26.82
CA TYR A 269 -3.31 14.83 27.07
C TYR A 269 -1.88 14.41 27.42
N ALA A 270 -0.88 14.90 26.68
CA ALA A 270 0.53 14.60 26.98
C ALA A 270 0.97 15.12 28.35
N VAL A 271 0.49 16.30 28.75
CA VAL A 271 0.74 16.88 30.07
C VAL A 271 0.09 16.03 31.16
N GLU A 272 -1.16 15.63 30.99
CA GLU A 272 -1.91 14.76 31.93
C GLU A 272 -1.23 13.41 32.14
N GLN A 273 -0.63 12.85 31.07
CA GLN A 273 0.11 11.60 31.16
C GLN A 273 1.53 11.76 31.71
N GLY A 274 1.99 13.00 31.94
CA GLY A 274 3.36 13.29 32.37
C GLY A 274 4.41 13.00 31.28
N TRP A 275 4.03 13.02 30.01
CA TRP A 275 4.93 12.82 28.88
C TRP A 275 5.53 14.11 28.33
N TYR A 276 4.91 15.24 28.68
CA TYR A 276 5.36 16.57 28.34
C TYR A 276 5.18 17.52 29.52
N ASP A 277 6.19 18.37 29.74
CA ASP A 277 6.16 19.42 30.73
C ASP A 277 6.20 20.78 30.01
N PRO A 278 5.12 21.56 29.98
CA PRO A 278 5.09 22.86 29.33
C PRO A 278 6.05 23.89 29.97
N ASP A 279 6.44 23.70 31.23
CA ASP A 279 7.38 24.59 31.93
C ASP A 279 8.85 24.22 31.66
N SER A 280 9.12 23.14 30.94
CA SER A 280 10.49 22.71 30.58
C SER A 280 11.23 23.67 29.64
N GLY A 281 10.49 24.50 28.90
CA GLY A 281 11.02 25.34 27.83
C GLY A 281 11.30 24.60 26.51
N GLU A 282 11.11 23.28 26.46
CA GLU A 282 11.21 22.49 25.23
C GLU A 282 9.93 22.61 24.39
N PRO A 283 10.00 22.69 23.06
CA PRO A 283 8.82 22.72 22.21
C PRO A 283 8.08 21.40 22.25
N PHE A 284 6.76 21.46 22.13
CA PHE A 284 5.92 20.26 21.98
C PHE A 284 6.14 19.64 20.60
N ARG A 285 6.66 18.41 20.57
CA ARG A 285 6.92 17.65 19.34
C ARG A 285 6.07 16.38 19.32
N PRO A 286 4.92 16.38 18.62
CA PRO A 286 3.96 15.29 18.69
C PRO A 286 4.55 13.91 18.46
N ALA A 287 5.31 13.71 17.37
CA ALA A 287 5.89 12.40 17.04
C ALA A 287 6.91 11.93 18.09
N ASP A 288 7.71 12.82 18.69
CA ASP A 288 8.67 12.44 19.75
C ASP A 288 7.97 12.00 21.03
N ILE A 289 6.79 12.57 21.30
CA ILE A 289 6.01 12.29 22.50
C ILE A 289 5.13 11.05 22.31
N TYR A 290 4.39 10.95 21.23
CA TYR A 290 3.39 9.90 21.01
C TYR A 290 3.94 8.67 20.31
N ALA A 291 4.99 8.81 19.51
CA ALA A 291 5.64 7.75 18.76
C ALA A 291 7.17 7.85 18.81
N PRO A 292 7.80 7.84 20.01
CA PRO A 292 9.22 8.07 20.16
C PRO A 292 10.04 7.05 19.36
N ARG A 293 11.01 7.57 18.64
CA ARG A 293 11.84 6.85 17.68
C ARG A 293 13.30 6.82 18.12
N THR A 294 13.96 5.68 17.95
CA THR A 294 15.36 5.46 18.36
C THR A 294 16.27 5.00 17.22
N SER A 295 15.72 4.75 16.04
CA SER A 295 16.48 4.22 14.89
C SER A 295 16.11 4.95 13.60
N MET A 296 17.05 5.00 12.67
CA MET A 296 16.82 5.50 11.33
C MET A 296 15.84 4.65 10.54
N ASN A 297 15.25 5.23 9.47
CA ASN A 297 14.52 4.51 8.45
C ASN A 297 15.23 4.69 7.10
N ILE A 298 15.74 3.60 6.55
CA ILE A 298 16.50 3.65 5.29
C ILE A 298 15.64 4.05 4.09
N ARG A 299 14.34 3.73 4.09
CA ARG A 299 13.43 4.11 3.00
C ARG A 299 13.22 5.63 2.95
N GLU A 300 13.11 6.29 4.11
CA GLU A 300 13.06 7.75 4.21
C GLU A 300 14.36 8.37 3.68
N TRP A 301 15.52 7.89 4.18
CA TRP A 301 16.82 8.35 3.68
C TRP A 301 16.93 8.19 2.16
N ARG A 302 16.62 7.00 1.65
CA ARG A 302 16.73 6.70 0.22
C ARG A 302 15.87 7.60 -0.64
N ALA A 303 14.59 7.71 -0.33
CA ALA A 303 13.66 8.47 -1.14
C ALA A 303 13.93 9.99 -1.05
N LEU A 304 14.18 10.52 0.15
CA LEU A 304 14.51 11.94 0.31
C LEU A 304 15.84 12.30 -0.38
N SER A 305 16.89 11.46 -0.26
CA SER A 305 18.15 11.63 -0.97
C SER A 305 18.02 11.50 -2.49
N TRP A 306 17.08 10.69 -2.96
CA TRP A 306 16.81 10.53 -4.39
C TRP A 306 16.12 11.76 -4.98
N PHE A 307 15.19 12.37 -4.24
CA PHE A 307 14.51 13.60 -4.66
C PHE A 307 15.39 14.85 -4.57
N ALA A 308 16.20 14.94 -3.53
CA ALA A 308 17.03 16.10 -3.25
C ALA A 308 18.49 15.69 -2.96
N PRO A 309 19.22 15.15 -3.95
CA PRO A 309 20.62 14.75 -3.79
C PRO A 309 21.54 15.89 -3.36
N SER A 310 21.22 17.14 -3.67
CA SER A 310 21.99 18.31 -3.24
C SER A 310 22.03 18.52 -1.73
N LEU A 311 21.11 17.92 -0.98
CA LEU A 311 21.09 17.99 0.49
C LEU A 311 22.13 17.08 1.14
N GLU A 312 22.73 16.15 0.38
CA GLU A 312 23.76 15.20 0.87
C GLU A 312 23.36 14.57 2.21
N LEU A 313 22.08 14.09 2.33
CA LEU A 313 21.55 13.55 3.58
C LEU A 313 22.41 12.40 4.10
N GLU A 314 22.99 12.57 5.27
CA GLU A 314 23.87 11.58 5.89
C GLU A 314 23.08 10.33 6.29
N TYR A 315 23.60 9.15 5.91
CA TYR A 315 23.02 7.88 6.31
C TYR A 315 23.17 7.65 7.82
N GLY A 316 22.13 7.11 8.46
CA GLY A 316 22.19 6.75 9.87
C GLY A 316 21.55 7.76 10.82
N GLN A 317 21.04 8.87 10.33
CA GLN A 317 20.32 9.84 11.16
C GLN A 317 18.98 9.25 11.64
N VAL A 318 18.65 9.46 12.91
CA VAL A 318 17.36 9.05 13.46
C VAL A 318 16.22 9.86 12.85
N HIS A 319 16.43 11.13 12.62
CA HIS A 319 15.44 12.05 12.06
C HIS A 319 15.98 12.69 10.78
N TYR A 320 15.21 12.61 9.72
CA TYR A 320 15.39 13.35 8.46
C TYR A 320 14.40 14.51 8.39
N PRO A 321 14.61 15.52 7.53
CA PRO A 321 13.61 16.55 7.27
C PRO A 321 12.24 15.94 6.98
N LEU A 322 11.16 16.53 7.50
CA LEU A 322 9.79 16.01 7.28
C LEU A 322 9.48 15.92 5.79
N TRP A 323 9.86 16.95 5.04
CA TRP A 323 9.79 17.06 3.57
C TRP A 323 11.05 17.69 3.02
N VAL A 324 11.24 17.58 1.71
CA VAL A 324 12.35 18.22 0.98
C VAL A 324 11.82 18.90 -0.29
N LYS A 325 12.49 19.96 -0.71
CA LYS A 325 12.30 20.53 -2.03
C LYS A 325 13.14 19.69 -3.02
N PRO A 326 12.55 19.08 -4.04
CA PRO A 326 13.30 18.26 -4.99
C PRO A 326 14.22 19.15 -5.85
N ASP A 327 15.39 18.62 -6.23
CA ASP A 327 16.36 19.36 -7.04
C ASP A 327 15.90 19.65 -8.47
N ARG A 328 14.85 18.97 -8.92
CA ARG A 328 14.21 19.18 -10.21
C ARG A 328 12.71 18.94 -10.13
N LYS A 329 11.95 19.47 -11.07
CA LYS A 329 10.54 19.12 -11.22
C LYS A 329 10.40 17.62 -11.48
N LEU A 330 9.40 17.01 -10.86
CA LEU A 330 9.15 15.57 -10.91
C LEU A 330 8.09 15.21 -11.95
N THR A 331 8.20 14.03 -12.50
CA THR A 331 7.21 13.41 -13.38
C THR A 331 6.57 12.21 -12.70
N VAL A 332 5.44 11.73 -13.20
CA VAL A 332 4.83 10.49 -12.70
C VAL A 332 5.78 9.30 -12.86
N PHE A 333 6.61 9.29 -13.91
CA PHE A 333 7.60 8.23 -14.11
C PHE A 333 8.70 8.23 -13.04
N ASP A 334 9.06 9.40 -12.50
CA ASP A 334 9.97 9.51 -11.36
C ASP A 334 9.37 8.88 -10.11
N ILE A 335 8.09 9.17 -9.86
CA ILE A 335 7.36 8.61 -8.71
C ILE A 335 7.20 7.08 -8.86
N PHE A 336 6.84 6.61 -10.06
CA PHE A 336 6.82 5.19 -10.38
C PHE A 336 8.17 4.51 -10.11
N THR A 337 9.27 5.14 -10.51
CA THR A 337 10.63 4.61 -10.34
C THR A 337 10.99 4.45 -8.87
N ILE A 338 10.82 5.51 -8.07
CA ILE A 338 11.19 5.47 -6.64
C ILE A 338 10.26 4.55 -5.82
N SER A 339 8.99 4.43 -6.18
CA SER A 339 8.06 3.51 -5.52
C SER A 339 8.46 2.04 -5.68
N GLY A 340 9.25 1.71 -6.69
CA GLY A 340 9.78 0.37 -6.94
C GLY A 340 11.25 0.18 -6.56
N ASP A 341 11.89 1.12 -5.88
CA ASP A 341 13.33 1.12 -5.65
C ASP A 341 13.78 0.04 -4.64
N TRP A 342 14.91 -0.58 -4.94
CA TRP A 342 15.60 -1.55 -4.09
C TRP A 342 17.03 -1.07 -3.74
N TYR A 343 17.22 0.23 -3.59
CA TYR A 343 18.50 0.92 -3.34
C TYR A 343 19.49 0.81 -4.51
N GLU A 344 18.98 0.66 -5.74
CA GLU A 344 19.78 0.50 -6.95
C GLU A 344 20.82 1.62 -7.07
N GLY A 345 22.09 1.22 -7.33
CA GLY A 345 23.20 2.16 -7.50
C GLY A 345 23.79 2.73 -6.21
N THR A 346 23.31 2.35 -5.03
CA THR A 346 23.89 2.72 -3.73
C THR A 346 24.76 1.59 -3.16
N GLU A 347 25.45 1.85 -2.06
CA GLU A 347 26.16 0.81 -1.30
C GLU A 347 25.22 -0.23 -0.67
N PHE A 348 23.92 0.09 -0.56
CA PHE A 348 22.85 -0.78 -0.02
C PHE A 348 22.09 -1.55 -1.11
N ASP A 349 22.55 -1.49 -2.36
CA ASP A 349 21.91 -2.14 -3.52
C ASP A 349 21.63 -3.62 -3.25
N LEU A 350 20.34 -3.96 -3.16
CA LEU A 350 19.88 -5.30 -2.82
C LEU A 350 20.13 -6.33 -3.92
N THR A 351 20.54 -5.91 -5.11
CA THR A 351 20.96 -6.82 -6.19
C THR A 351 22.40 -7.31 -6.02
N LYS A 352 23.12 -6.83 -4.99
CA LYS A 352 24.54 -7.12 -4.74
C LYS A 352 24.74 -8.05 -3.55
N GLY A 353 25.89 -8.71 -3.54
CA GLY A 353 26.36 -9.57 -2.46
C GLY A 353 25.65 -10.93 -2.40
N VAL A 354 26.06 -11.76 -1.45
CA VAL A 354 25.61 -13.16 -1.33
C VAL A 354 24.10 -13.29 -1.10
N GLY A 355 23.52 -12.37 -0.34
CA GLY A 355 22.08 -12.39 -0.05
C GLY A 355 21.17 -12.23 -1.27
N ALA A 356 21.69 -11.65 -2.38
CA ALA A 356 20.96 -11.52 -3.64
C ALA A 356 20.98 -12.81 -4.50
N GLY A 357 21.65 -13.85 -4.01
CA GLY A 357 21.85 -15.08 -4.78
C GLY A 357 22.73 -14.88 -6.01
N PRO A 358 22.87 -15.93 -6.84
CA PRO A 358 23.77 -15.89 -7.99
C PRO A 358 23.34 -14.90 -9.09
N PHE A 359 22.08 -14.53 -9.13
CA PHE A 359 21.51 -13.72 -10.22
C PHE A 359 20.99 -12.36 -9.76
N GLY A 360 21.37 -11.93 -8.56
CA GLY A 360 21.10 -10.58 -8.07
C GLY A 360 19.63 -10.27 -7.84
N ASP A 361 18.87 -11.23 -7.26
CA ASP A 361 17.47 -11.02 -6.89
C ASP A 361 17.37 -10.11 -5.65
N PRO A 362 16.86 -8.87 -5.77
CA PRO A 362 16.72 -7.96 -4.64
C PRO A 362 15.70 -8.48 -3.61
N PHE A 363 14.77 -9.33 -4.04
CA PHE A 363 13.72 -9.88 -3.21
C PHE A 363 14.19 -11.09 -2.38
N ALA A 364 15.24 -11.80 -2.80
CA ALA A 364 15.84 -12.87 -2.01
C ALA A 364 16.41 -12.35 -0.69
N SER A 365 16.94 -11.15 -0.68
CA SER A 365 17.53 -10.53 0.50
C SER A 365 16.52 -10.20 1.59
N TYR A 366 15.26 -9.97 1.22
CA TYR A 366 14.18 -9.71 2.17
C TYR A 366 13.86 -10.93 3.03
N VAL A 367 13.99 -12.14 2.47
CA VAL A 367 13.64 -13.39 3.15
C VAL A 367 14.76 -13.88 4.07
N THR A 368 16.01 -13.54 3.80
CA THR A 368 17.18 -14.09 4.53
C THR A 368 17.51 -13.39 5.84
N GLY A 369 16.74 -12.38 6.25
CA GLY A 369 16.85 -11.70 7.55
C GLY A 369 18.22 -11.03 7.78
N GLY A 370 18.29 -9.73 7.82
CA GLY A 370 19.52 -8.98 8.10
C GLY A 370 19.87 -7.93 7.06
N ARG A 371 19.11 -7.86 5.95
CA ARG A 371 19.21 -6.76 5.00
C ARG A 371 18.05 -5.79 5.17
N GLN A 372 18.32 -4.55 4.82
CA GLN A 372 17.34 -3.46 4.85
C GLN A 372 16.18 -3.76 3.89
N ARG A 373 14.97 -3.45 4.31
CA ARG A 373 13.77 -3.58 3.48
C ARG A 373 13.76 -2.52 2.38
N ALA A 374 13.56 -2.92 1.14
CA ALA A 374 13.39 -2.01 0.01
C ALA A 374 12.09 -1.19 0.08
N ILE A 375 11.95 -0.17 -0.77
CA ILE A 375 10.68 0.51 -1.02
C ILE A 375 9.77 -0.44 -1.80
N GLY A 376 10.23 -0.97 -2.94
CA GLY A 376 9.54 -2.01 -3.69
C GLY A 376 9.87 -3.40 -3.15
N ILE A 377 8.87 -4.17 -2.69
CA ILE A 377 9.05 -5.52 -2.14
C ILE A 377 8.13 -6.54 -2.81
N PRO A 378 8.47 -7.84 -2.77
CA PRO A 378 7.69 -8.89 -3.43
C PRO A 378 6.31 -9.12 -2.80
N LEU A 379 6.08 -8.60 -1.60
CA LEU A 379 4.82 -8.72 -0.88
C LEU A 379 3.82 -7.61 -1.22
N SER A 380 4.22 -6.61 -2.02
CA SER A 380 3.30 -5.54 -2.43
C SER A 380 2.06 -6.14 -3.09
N CYS A 381 0.90 -5.75 -2.60
CA CYS A 381 -0.39 -6.13 -3.15
C CYS A 381 -0.63 -5.36 -4.43
N TYR A 382 -0.53 -4.06 -4.31
CA TYR A 382 -0.58 -3.09 -5.40
C TYR A 382 0.26 -1.85 -5.05
N ILE A 383 0.55 -1.06 -6.07
CA ILE A 383 1.00 0.32 -5.92
C ILE A 383 0.03 1.19 -6.69
N GLN A 384 -0.50 2.21 -6.04
CA GLN A 384 -1.28 3.26 -6.65
C GLN A 384 -0.49 4.58 -6.63
N ILE A 385 -0.62 5.37 -7.70
CA ILE A 385 -0.13 6.73 -7.82
C ILE A 385 -1.32 7.58 -8.27
N SER A 386 -1.96 8.27 -7.34
CA SER A 386 -3.04 9.21 -7.64
C SER A 386 -2.45 10.55 -8.05
N GLN A 387 -2.76 10.99 -9.26
CA GLN A 387 -2.29 12.24 -9.86
C GLN A 387 -3.48 13.16 -10.14
N ILE A 388 -3.59 14.26 -9.42
CA ILE A 388 -4.76 15.13 -9.47
C ILE A 388 -4.41 16.48 -10.09
N LYS A 389 -5.17 16.83 -11.12
CA LYS A 389 -5.06 18.11 -11.87
C LYS A 389 -6.26 18.97 -11.54
N SER A 390 -6.14 19.89 -10.60
CA SER A 390 -7.25 20.67 -10.05
C SER A 390 -8.03 21.49 -11.09
N TRP A 391 -7.39 21.86 -12.21
CA TRP A 391 -8.00 22.63 -13.30
C TRP A 391 -8.90 21.82 -14.24
N LEU A 392 -8.96 20.50 -14.09
CA LEU A 392 -9.86 19.64 -14.85
C LEU A 392 -11.18 19.39 -14.10
N PRO A 393 -12.27 19.06 -14.82
CA PRO A 393 -13.51 18.64 -14.17
C PRO A 393 -13.30 17.47 -13.20
N PRO A 394 -14.10 17.35 -12.12
CA PRO A 394 -13.86 16.37 -11.04
C PRO A 394 -13.62 14.95 -11.52
N GLU A 395 -14.53 14.39 -12.32
CA GLU A 395 -14.43 13.00 -12.78
C GLU A 395 -13.27 12.78 -13.76
N ILE A 396 -12.82 13.82 -14.46
CA ILE A 396 -11.70 13.74 -15.38
C ILE A 396 -10.37 13.92 -14.67
N ARG A 397 -10.32 14.75 -13.61
CA ARG A 397 -9.09 14.98 -12.82
C ARG A 397 -8.70 13.82 -11.91
N SER A 398 -9.67 12.97 -11.53
CA SER A 398 -9.54 11.90 -10.55
C SER A 398 -8.78 10.69 -11.11
N LEU A 399 -7.55 10.91 -11.56
CA LEU A 399 -6.71 9.90 -12.20
C LEU A 399 -5.88 9.14 -11.17
N VAL A 400 -5.90 7.80 -11.25
CA VAL A 400 -4.96 6.92 -10.57
C VAL A 400 -4.21 6.04 -11.56
N TRP A 401 -2.92 5.94 -11.39
CA TRP A 401 -2.04 4.97 -12.03
C TRP A 401 -1.95 3.74 -11.11
N PHE A 402 -2.55 2.64 -11.51
CA PHE A 402 -2.70 1.45 -10.68
C PHE A 402 -1.94 0.26 -11.24
N GLY A 403 -1.20 -0.46 -10.39
CA GLY A 403 -0.46 -1.66 -10.78
C GLY A 403 -0.36 -2.67 -9.65
N TYR A 404 -0.46 -3.95 -9.98
CA TYR A 404 -0.31 -5.06 -9.05
C TYR A 404 1.14 -5.49 -8.85
N GLY A 405 1.46 -5.98 -7.64
CA GLY A 405 2.73 -6.61 -7.31
C GLY A 405 3.83 -5.62 -6.93
N ALA A 406 5.06 -6.10 -6.93
CA ALA A 406 6.23 -5.34 -6.53
C ALA A 406 6.55 -4.21 -7.51
N GLY A 407 6.78 -3.03 -6.99
CA GLY A 407 7.37 -1.95 -7.76
C GLY A 407 8.65 -2.39 -8.44
N GLY A 408 8.94 -1.82 -9.60
CA GLY A 408 10.08 -2.21 -10.43
C GLY A 408 9.81 -3.40 -11.36
N THR A 409 8.95 -4.36 -10.98
CA THR A 409 8.54 -5.50 -11.81
C THR A 409 7.07 -5.46 -12.24
N GLN A 410 6.41 -4.34 -12.08
CA GLN A 410 4.99 -4.13 -12.45
C GLN A 410 4.85 -3.12 -13.60
N TYR A 411 3.63 -2.97 -14.08
CA TYR A 411 3.18 -1.87 -14.93
C TYR A 411 2.03 -1.12 -14.25
N HIS A 412 1.75 0.10 -14.72
CA HIS A 412 0.59 0.87 -14.27
C HIS A 412 -0.39 1.10 -15.42
N THR A 413 -1.66 1.09 -15.08
CA THR A 413 -2.76 1.50 -15.97
C THR A 413 -3.43 2.75 -15.42
N PRO A 414 -3.85 3.69 -16.29
CA PRO A 414 -4.66 4.83 -15.88
C PRO A 414 -6.09 4.38 -15.63
N LEU A 415 -6.64 4.70 -14.45
CA LEU A 415 -8.01 4.39 -14.06
C LEU A 415 -8.67 5.63 -13.44
N TRP A 416 -10.00 5.69 -13.48
CA TRP A 416 -10.81 6.76 -12.89
C TRP A 416 -11.98 6.17 -12.10
N PRO A 417 -12.32 6.65 -10.89
CA PRO A 417 -13.48 6.16 -10.12
C PRO A 417 -14.82 6.34 -10.84
N SER A 418 -14.91 7.33 -11.72
CA SER A 418 -16.08 7.62 -12.56
C SER A 418 -16.25 6.67 -13.76
N MET A 419 -15.34 5.71 -13.96
CA MET A 419 -15.44 4.71 -15.03
C MET A 419 -16.74 3.91 -14.93
N GLU A 420 -17.35 3.62 -16.08
CA GLU A 420 -18.57 2.80 -16.13
C GLU A 420 -18.32 1.35 -15.66
N ARG A 421 -17.12 0.82 -15.87
CA ARG A 421 -16.76 -0.57 -15.55
C ARG A 421 -15.26 -0.79 -15.48
N LEU A 422 -14.84 -1.73 -14.66
CA LEU A 422 -13.50 -2.30 -14.64
C LEU A 422 -13.43 -3.59 -15.47
N PRO A 423 -12.29 -3.90 -16.12
CA PRO A 423 -12.01 -5.26 -16.60
C PRO A 423 -12.09 -6.29 -15.47
N GLU A 424 -12.71 -7.44 -15.74
CA GLU A 424 -12.96 -8.50 -14.74
C GLU A 424 -11.68 -9.01 -14.06
N PHE A 425 -10.52 -8.94 -14.72
CA PHE A 425 -9.28 -9.42 -14.16
C PHE A 425 -8.83 -8.64 -12.90
N TYR A 426 -9.34 -7.43 -12.66
CA TYR A 426 -9.13 -6.70 -11.42
C TYR A 426 -9.88 -7.30 -10.23
N GLN A 427 -10.92 -8.09 -10.50
CA GLN A 427 -11.80 -8.69 -9.51
C GLN A 427 -11.65 -10.21 -9.40
N ASN A 428 -10.88 -10.82 -10.30
CA ASN A 428 -10.73 -12.27 -10.37
C ASN A 428 -9.58 -12.79 -9.51
N GLY A 429 -9.84 -13.88 -8.80
CA GLY A 429 -8.84 -14.65 -8.07
C GLY A 429 -8.68 -14.22 -6.61
N SER A 430 -7.89 -15.02 -5.90
CA SER A 430 -7.48 -14.79 -4.52
C SER A 430 -6.01 -15.22 -4.36
N ARG A 431 -5.31 -14.65 -3.39
CA ARG A 431 -3.95 -15.09 -3.03
C ARG A 431 -3.90 -16.54 -2.53
N TYR A 432 -5.02 -17.06 -2.08
CA TYR A 432 -5.17 -18.39 -1.49
C TYR A 432 -5.64 -19.44 -2.48
N GLU A 433 -5.89 -19.03 -3.75
CA GLU A 433 -6.24 -19.93 -4.84
C GLU A 433 -4.99 -20.31 -5.66
N ILE A 434 -5.19 -21.28 -6.58
CA ILE A 434 -4.18 -21.63 -7.58
C ILE A 434 -4.00 -20.47 -8.56
N PHE A 435 -2.82 -20.43 -9.19
CA PHE A 435 -2.50 -19.47 -10.26
C PHE A 435 -3.59 -19.41 -11.34
N ARG A 436 -3.98 -18.18 -11.72
CA ARG A 436 -5.00 -17.89 -12.75
C ARG A 436 -4.48 -16.83 -13.72
N ARG A 437 -4.66 -17.09 -15.03
CA ARG A 437 -4.29 -16.14 -16.10
C ARG A 437 -5.32 -15.02 -16.30
N ASP A 438 -6.52 -15.19 -15.79
CA ASP A 438 -7.62 -14.23 -15.82
C ASP A 438 -7.66 -13.32 -14.57
N SER A 439 -6.60 -13.30 -13.77
CA SER A 439 -6.39 -12.41 -12.63
C SER A 439 -5.22 -11.46 -12.88
N GLY A 440 -5.43 -10.17 -12.70
CA GLY A 440 -4.40 -9.15 -12.84
C GLY A 440 -3.26 -9.33 -11.85
N TRP A 441 -3.59 -9.61 -10.59
CA TRP A 441 -2.59 -9.85 -9.55
C TRP A 441 -1.73 -11.09 -9.83
N TRP A 442 -2.37 -12.21 -10.22
CA TRP A 442 -1.63 -13.43 -10.58
C TRP A 442 -0.76 -13.24 -11.82
N THR A 443 -1.21 -12.42 -12.78
CA THR A 443 -0.43 -12.08 -13.96
C THR A 443 0.81 -11.25 -13.61
N SER A 444 0.68 -10.26 -12.73
CA SER A 444 1.82 -9.48 -12.22
C SER A 444 2.78 -10.33 -11.40
N THR A 445 2.25 -11.18 -10.51
CA THR A 445 3.05 -12.13 -9.74
C THR A 445 3.82 -13.09 -10.65
N TYR A 446 3.18 -13.57 -11.74
CA TYR A 446 3.84 -14.44 -12.71
C TYR A 446 5.07 -13.78 -13.36
N VAL A 447 4.94 -12.55 -13.83
CA VAL A 447 6.07 -11.82 -14.42
C VAL A 447 7.15 -11.54 -13.37
N GLN A 448 6.76 -11.14 -12.16
CA GLN A 448 7.68 -10.94 -11.04
C GLN A 448 8.51 -12.20 -10.75
N GLU A 449 7.87 -13.35 -10.59
CA GLU A 449 8.56 -14.62 -10.30
C GLU A 449 9.43 -15.10 -11.46
N MET A 450 8.99 -14.89 -12.70
CA MET A 450 9.81 -15.21 -13.89
C MET A 450 11.04 -14.30 -13.98
N THR A 451 10.91 -13.02 -13.63
CA THR A 451 12.06 -12.09 -13.56
C THR A 451 13.07 -12.52 -12.51
N ARG A 452 12.63 -13.04 -11.36
CA ARG A 452 13.49 -13.51 -10.27
C ARG A 452 14.35 -14.71 -10.62
N LEU A 453 13.97 -15.50 -11.63
CA LEU A 453 14.78 -16.65 -12.07
C LEU A 453 16.21 -16.24 -12.45
N ARG A 454 16.39 -15.08 -13.08
CA ARG A 454 17.67 -14.47 -13.43
C ARG A 454 17.55 -12.95 -13.43
N PHE A 455 17.36 -12.38 -12.25
CA PHE A 455 16.93 -10.99 -12.10
C PHE A 455 17.80 -10.00 -12.89
N LYS A 456 19.14 -10.11 -12.81
CA LYS A 456 20.05 -9.17 -13.50
C LYS A 456 19.83 -9.11 -15.01
N ASP A 457 19.46 -10.25 -15.62
CA ASP A 457 19.22 -10.33 -17.07
C ASP A 457 17.75 -10.00 -17.39
N ALA A 458 16.83 -10.61 -16.64
CA ALA A 458 15.40 -10.53 -16.91
C ALA A 458 14.81 -9.15 -16.62
N ILE A 459 15.36 -8.39 -15.66
CA ILE A 459 14.91 -7.02 -15.40
C ILE A 459 15.23 -6.06 -16.56
N VAL A 460 16.31 -6.32 -17.30
CA VAL A 460 16.65 -5.56 -18.52
C VAL A 460 15.58 -5.81 -19.58
N ASP A 461 15.28 -7.08 -19.87
CA ASP A 461 14.23 -7.45 -20.83
C ASP A 461 12.86 -6.86 -20.45
N LEU A 462 12.53 -6.89 -19.14
CA LEU A 462 11.29 -6.34 -18.64
C LEU A 462 11.23 -4.82 -18.87
N ARG A 463 12.29 -4.09 -18.50
CA ARG A 463 12.38 -2.63 -18.67
C ARG A 463 12.34 -2.25 -20.16
N GLU A 464 13.07 -2.95 -21.03
CA GLU A 464 13.04 -2.73 -22.48
C GLU A 464 11.64 -2.93 -23.08
N PHE A 465 10.86 -3.89 -22.55
CA PHE A 465 9.49 -4.12 -22.96
C PHE A 465 8.50 -3.10 -22.39
N ARG A 466 8.62 -2.77 -21.10
CA ARG A 466 7.67 -1.97 -20.33
C ARG A 466 7.85 -0.47 -20.54
N ASP A 467 9.08 0.04 -20.32
CA ASP A 467 9.30 1.46 -20.12
C ASP A 467 8.91 2.33 -21.34
N PRO A 468 9.19 1.92 -22.61
CA PRO A 468 8.70 2.68 -23.76
C PRO A 468 7.17 2.79 -23.82
N LYS A 469 6.46 1.72 -23.43
CA LYS A 469 4.99 1.72 -23.41
C LYS A 469 4.44 2.58 -22.27
N MET A 470 5.08 2.52 -21.09
CA MET A 470 4.71 3.38 -19.96
C MET A 470 4.88 4.86 -20.30
N HIS A 471 6.03 5.24 -20.91
CA HIS A 471 6.24 6.61 -21.39
C HIS A 471 5.16 7.05 -22.37
N ALA A 472 4.83 6.22 -23.37
CA ALA A 472 3.80 6.54 -24.36
C ALA A 472 2.42 6.77 -23.69
N ILE A 473 2.08 6.00 -22.66
CA ILE A 473 0.82 6.16 -21.91
C ILE A 473 0.85 7.46 -21.08
N TYR A 474 1.96 7.75 -20.38
CA TYR A 474 2.11 8.99 -19.63
C TYR A 474 2.03 10.25 -20.50
N GLU A 475 2.46 10.17 -21.78
CA GLU A 475 2.31 11.26 -22.74
C GLU A 475 0.91 11.33 -23.36
N THR A 476 0.18 10.23 -23.41
CA THR A 476 -1.14 10.15 -24.07
C THR A 476 -2.27 10.53 -23.12
N VAL A 477 -2.23 10.10 -21.87
CA VAL A 477 -3.29 10.32 -20.89
C VAL A 477 -3.62 11.80 -20.69
N PRO A 478 -2.66 12.74 -20.57
CA PRO A 478 -2.99 14.15 -20.50
C PRO A 478 -3.83 14.66 -21.68
N LYS A 479 -3.55 14.17 -22.90
CA LYS A 479 -4.30 14.54 -24.12
C LYS A 479 -5.73 13.97 -24.11
N ILE A 480 -5.88 12.76 -23.56
CA ILE A 480 -7.21 12.15 -23.36
C ILE A 480 -8.01 12.95 -22.33
N GLN A 481 -7.37 13.35 -21.21
CA GLN A 481 -8.01 14.19 -20.20
C GLN A 481 -8.42 15.55 -20.77
N GLU A 482 -7.54 16.21 -21.53
CA GLU A 482 -7.85 17.50 -22.19
C GLU A 482 -9.01 17.37 -23.19
N PHE A 483 -9.02 16.30 -24.00
CA PHE A 483 -10.10 16.03 -24.93
C PHE A 483 -11.42 15.75 -24.20
N ALA A 484 -11.42 14.89 -23.19
CA ALA A 484 -12.61 14.63 -22.38
C ALA A 484 -13.12 15.90 -21.70
N ALA A 485 -12.23 16.71 -21.12
CA ALA A 485 -12.59 17.99 -20.51
C ALA A 485 -13.21 18.97 -21.51
N SER A 486 -12.75 18.99 -22.76
CA SER A 486 -13.34 19.84 -23.81
C SER A 486 -14.76 19.47 -24.18
N VAL A 487 -15.18 18.23 -23.94
CA VAL A 487 -16.53 17.71 -24.18
C VAL A 487 -17.42 17.86 -22.94
N TYR A 488 -16.82 17.87 -21.76
CA TYR A 488 -17.50 17.72 -20.46
C TYR A 488 -18.65 18.73 -20.24
N GLU A 489 -18.45 20.02 -20.56
CA GLU A 489 -19.45 21.07 -20.37
C GLU A 489 -20.70 20.90 -21.26
N THR A 490 -20.56 20.21 -22.38
CA THR A 490 -21.65 20.01 -23.36
C THR A 490 -22.29 18.63 -23.23
N ASP A 491 -21.49 17.62 -22.83
CA ASP A 491 -21.91 16.22 -22.69
C ASP A 491 -21.01 15.51 -21.68
N ARG A 492 -21.39 15.57 -20.42
CA ARG A 492 -20.66 14.94 -19.30
C ARG A 492 -20.56 13.42 -19.47
N GLU A 493 -21.63 12.77 -19.94
CA GLU A 493 -21.65 11.33 -20.14
C GLU A 493 -20.65 10.90 -21.23
N ALA A 494 -20.62 11.63 -22.35
CA ALA A 494 -19.64 11.36 -23.41
C ALA A 494 -18.19 11.59 -22.92
N ALA A 495 -17.94 12.60 -22.09
CA ALA A 495 -16.61 12.83 -21.52
C ALA A 495 -16.17 11.68 -20.61
N ILE A 496 -17.06 11.17 -19.76
CA ILE A 496 -16.80 10.00 -18.92
C ILE A 496 -16.59 8.74 -19.77
N ALA A 497 -17.37 8.54 -20.81
CA ALA A 497 -17.21 7.40 -21.74
C ALA A 497 -15.83 7.42 -22.43
N ILE A 498 -15.31 8.58 -22.81
CA ILE A 498 -13.97 8.73 -23.42
C ILE A 498 -12.87 8.19 -22.48
N ILE A 499 -12.85 8.62 -21.23
CA ILE A 499 -11.83 8.16 -20.27
C ILE A 499 -12.05 6.68 -19.90
N SER A 500 -13.30 6.24 -19.77
CA SER A 500 -13.68 4.86 -19.47
C SER A 500 -13.19 3.89 -20.54
N ASP A 501 -13.48 4.17 -21.81
CA ASP A 501 -13.06 3.32 -22.93
C ASP A 501 -11.53 3.30 -23.08
N TYR A 502 -10.87 4.44 -22.91
CA TYR A 502 -9.42 4.50 -22.95
C TYR A 502 -8.79 3.67 -21.83
N ALA A 503 -9.26 3.82 -20.59
CA ALA A 503 -8.78 3.08 -19.44
C ALA A 503 -9.00 1.57 -19.59
N TYR A 504 -10.22 1.17 -19.92
CA TYR A 504 -10.60 -0.24 -20.12
C TYR A 504 -9.71 -0.92 -21.19
N ASN A 505 -9.62 -0.32 -22.37
CA ASN A 505 -8.83 -0.87 -23.47
C ASN A 505 -7.34 -0.92 -23.16
N THR A 506 -6.81 0.11 -22.49
CA THR A 506 -5.40 0.15 -22.06
C THR A 506 -5.11 -0.96 -21.04
N ALA A 507 -5.98 -1.16 -20.07
CA ALA A 507 -5.83 -2.20 -19.06
C ALA A 507 -5.89 -3.62 -19.68
N VAL A 508 -6.83 -3.87 -20.58
CA VAL A 508 -6.95 -5.16 -21.30
C VAL A 508 -5.70 -5.43 -22.17
N ALA A 509 -5.20 -4.41 -22.87
CA ALA A 509 -3.99 -4.54 -23.68
C ALA A 509 -2.76 -4.88 -22.81
N TRP A 510 -2.59 -4.21 -21.67
CA TRP A 510 -1.52 -4.47 -20.72
C TRP A 510 -1.59 -5.88 -20.12
N GLN A 511 -2.78 -6.34 -19.73
CA GLN A 511 -2.96 -7.69 -19.20
C GLN A 511 -2.49 -8.76 -20.20
N ALA A 512 -2.86 -8.61 -21.47
CA ALA A 512 -2.44 -9.52 -22.55
C ALA A 512 -0.92 -9.46 -22.80
N ASP A 513 -0.37 -8.26 -22.83
CA ASP A 513 1.06 -8.02 -23.06
C ASP A 513 1.90 -8.57 -21.90
N TRP A 514 1.43 -8.41 -20.66
CA TRP A 514 2.15 -8.87 -19.47
C TRP A 514 2.15 -10.39 -19.36
N LEU A 515 1.06 -11.06 -19.69
CA LEU A 515 1.03 -12.52 -19.81
C LEU A 515 2.04 -13.02 -20.84
N ARG A 516 2.09 -12.37 -22.02
CA ARG A 516 3.05 -12.71 -23.07
C ARG A 516 4.50 -12.48 -22.64
N LEU A 517 4.77 -11.40 -21.88
CA LEU A 517 6.09 -11.16 -21.32
C LEU A 517 6.48 -12.28 -20.35
N GLY A 518 5.58 -12.68 -19.43
CA GLY A 518 5.82 -13.79 -18.51
C GLY A 518 6.15 -15.10 -19.25
N ASP A 519 5.39 -15.45 -20.29
CA ASP A 519 5.66 -16.62 -21.13
C ASP A 519 7.03 -16.52 -21.83
N THR A 520 7.42 -15.32 -22.27
CA THR A 520 8.73 -15.05 -22.90
C THR A 520 9.86 -15.23 -21.90
N LEU A 521 9.75 -14.64 -20.70
CA LEU A 521 10.75 -14.77 -19.64
C LEU A 521 10.89 -16.22 -19.16
N LEU A 522 9.76 -16.93 -18.99
CA LEU A 522 9.78 -18.36 -18.69
C LEU A 522 10.55 -19.14 -19.75
N GLY A 523 10.23 -18.94 -21.02
CA GLY A 523 10.91 -19.62 -22.14
C GLY A 523 12.40 -19.29 -22.23
N LYS A 524 12.79 -18.05 -21.92
CA LYS A 524 14.18 -17.56 -22.03
C LYS A 524 15.05 -18.04 -20.86
N TYR A 525 14.52 -18.00 -19.63
CA TYR A 525 15.33 -18.16 -18.42
C TYR A 525 15.16 -19.51 -17.73
N THR A 526 14.16 -20.32 -18.12
CA THR A 526 13.99 -21.66 -17.57
C THR A 526 15.05 -22.61 -18.08
N ALA A 527 15.50 -23.52 -17.22
CA ALA A 527 16.46 -24.57 -17.51
C ALA A 527 17.79 -24.05 -18.07
N ASP A 528 18.17 -22.83 -17.64
CA ASP A 528 19.46 -22.21 -18.00
C ASP A 528 19.71 -22.12 -19.52
N ARG A 529 18.65 -21.92 -20.28
CA ARG A 529 18.69 -21.91 -21.78
C ARG A 529 19.64 -20.87 -22.37
N ILE A 530 19.93 -19.79 -21.66
CA ILE A 530 20.87 -18.75 -22.08
C ILE A 530 22.30 -19.31 -22.22
N ASN A 531 22.68 -20.27 -21.38
CA ASN A 531 24.05 -20.75 -21.26
C ASN A 531 24.30 -22.11 -21.90
N PHE A 532 23.35 -22.70 -22.59
CA PHE A 532 23.49 -23.95 -23.41
C PHE A 532 24.33 -25.06 -22.74
N GLY A 533 24.10 -25.39 -21.50
CA GLY A 533 24.78 -26.55 -20.93
C GLY A 533 25.28 -26.48 -19.51
N GLY A 534 24.61 -25.73 -18.66
CA GLY A 534 24.85 -25.76 -17.22
C GLY A 534 24.65 -24.45 -16.52
N THR A 535 24.34 -24.54 -15.25
CA THR A 535 24.16 -23.38 -14.37
C THR A 535 25.51 -22.73 -14.12
N ASN A 536 25.96 -21.86 -15.01
CA ASN A 536 27.17 -21.07 -14.80
C ASN A 536 26.86 -19.93 -13.83
N TYR A 537 26.95 -20.22 -12.55
CA TYR A 537 26.89 -19.17 -11.54
C TYR A 537 28.04 -18.18 -11.74
N PRO A 538 27.79 -16.85 -11.60
CA PRO A 538 28.81 -15.84 -11.69
C PRO A 538 29.99 -16.13 -10.75
N GLN A 539 31.23 -15.91 -11.23
CA GLN A 539 32.42 -16.18 -10.41
C GLN A 539 32.46 -15.32 -9.15
N GLU A 540 32.05 -14.05 -9.28
CA GLU A 540 31.92 -13.12 -8.16
C GLU A 540 31.07 -13.69 -7.00
N TRP A 541 29.94 -14.38 -7.32
CA TRP A 541 29.10 -14.99 -6.30
C TRP A 541 29.76 -16.23 -5.69
N LYS A 542 30.46 -17.04 -6.48
CA LYS A 542 31.24 -18.20 -5.99
C LYS A 542 32.34 -17.74 -5.04
N ASP A 543 33.09 -16.71 -5.41
CA ASP A 543 34.18 -16.14 -4.60
C ASP A 543 33.63 -15.58 -3.28
N ALA A 544 32.47 -14.90 -3.32
CA ALA A 544 31.80 -14.42 -2.12
C ALA A 544 31.34 -15.56 -1.18
N LEU A 545 30.89 -16.69 -1.72
CA LEU A 545 30.56 -17.87 -0.92
C LEU A 545 31.81 -18.52 -0.28
N GLU A 546 32.92 -18.56 -1.02
CA GLU A 546 34.19 -19.10 -0.49
C GLU A 546 34.74 -18.23 0.64
N ALA A 547 34.59 -16.91 0.53
CA ALA A 547 35.01 -15.97 1.58
C ALA A 547 34.21 -16.09 2.89
N LEU A 548 33.05 -16.75 2.87
CA LEU A 548 32.21 -17.03 4.06
C LEU A 548 32.51 -18.36 4.73
N ARG A 549 33.34 -19.22 4.11
CA ARG A 549 33.82 -20.51 4.69
C ARG A 549 35.00 -20.30 5.59
#